data_9f7b9e6aa43d640108bb22013b04b271
#
_entry.id   9f7b9e6aa43d640108bb22013b04b271
#
_cell.length_a   1.000
_cell.length_b   1.000
_cell.length_c   1.000
_cell.angle_alpha   90.00
_cell.angle_beta   90.00
_cell.angle_gamma   90.00
#
_symmetry.space_group_name_H-M   'P 1'
#
loop_
_entity.id
_entity.type
_entity.pdbx_description
1 polymer ?
#
loop_
_entity_poly.entity_id
_entity_poly.type
_entity_poly.pdbx_seq_one_letter_code
_entity_poly.pdbx_strand_id
1 'polypeptide(L)'
;GINLPNSSWIRAEHGSKSVSLSNIVDAYSASPSRTLEEFAYTPEEIVRTRAHAEQAGNLHTDMHEVIGHASGKLNPGVGETKETLKNYASTLEEGRADLVGLYYLYDSKLQELGLVEDWKDVGRAAFDGYIRNGLMTQLIRLDLGDDVEEAHMRNRQWVSAWAFEKGQKD
;
A
#
# COMPACT_ATOMS: atom_id res chain seq x y z
N GLY A 1 9.90 2.83 -5.43
CA GLY A 1 11.09 2.59 -4.61
C GLY A 1 11.96 1.47 -5.16
N ILE A 2 13.15 1.37 -4.64
CA ILE A 2 14.09 0.25 -4.91
C ILE A 2 14.47 -0.35 -3.56
N ASN A 3 14.25 -1.66 -3.39
CA ASN A 3 14.59 -2.35 -2.15
C ASN A 3 15.67 -3.42 -2.42
N LEU A 4 16.76 -3.40 -1.66
CA LEU A 4 17.92 -4.28 -1.82
C LEU A 4 18.37 -4.84 -0.45
N PRO A 5 18.87 -6.07 -0.37
CA PRO A 5 19.01 -7.08 -1.43
C PRO A 5 17.70 -7.86 -1.68
N ASN A 6 17.62 -8.53 -2.83
CA ASN A 6 16.45 -9.37 -3.16
C ASN A 6 16.44 -10.73 -2.45
N SER A 7 17.57 -11.14 -1.88
CA SER A 7 17.67 -12.42 -1.18
C SER A 7 17.03 -12.38 0.21
N SER A 8 16.06 -13.25 0.46
CA SER A 8 15.31 -13.31 1.72
C SER A 8 16.20 -13.56 2.94
N TRP A 9 17.20 -14.45 2.81
CA TRP A 9 18.10 -14.76 3.91
C TRP A 9 19.03 -13.59 4.26
N ILE A 10 19.52 -12.84 3.25
CA ILE A 10 20.37 -11.66 3.50
C ILE A 10 19.53 -10.57 4.20
N ARG A 11 18.28 -10.35 3.77
CA ARG A 11 17.37 -9.40 4.43
C ARG A 11 17.09 -9.77 5.88
N ALA A 12 16.89 -11.06 6.16
CA ALA A 12 16.63 -11.55 7.51
C ALA A 12 17.83 -11.39 8.45
N GLU A 13 19.04 -11.56 7.94
CA GLU A 13 20.28 -11.52 8.74
C GLU A 13 20.91 -10.13 8.80
N HIS A 14 20.88 -9.39 7.71
CA HIS A 14 21.61 -8.11 7.55
C HIS A 14 20.71 -6.90 7.32
N GLY A 15 19.39 -7.11 7.22
CA GLY A 15 18.44 -6.04 6.90
C GLY A 15 18.40 -5.68 5.43
N SER A 16 17.66 -4.64 5.10
CA SER A 16 17.50 -4.13 3.75
C SER A 16 17.67 -2.61 3.69
N LYS A 17 17.93 -2.10 2.48
CA LYS A 17 17.93 -0.68 2.18
C LYS A 17 16.90 -0.39 1.10
N SER A 18 16.06 0.58 1.36
CA SER A 18 15.11 1.12 0.38
C SER A 18 15.56 2.50 -0.07
N VAL A 19 15.37 2.78 -1.35
CA VAL A 19 15.58 4.10 -1.94
C VAL A 19 14.27 4.57 -2.54
N SER A 20 13.73 5.68 -2.02
CA SER A 20 12.56 6.35 -2.58
C SER A 20 12.98 7.25 -3.74
N LEU A 21 12.23 7.18 -4.85
CA LEU A 21 12.43 8.03 -6.02
C LEU A 21 11.42 9.19 -5.98
N SER A 22 11.56 10.07 -4.99
CA SER A 22 10.63 11.16 -4.71
C SER A 22 10.44 12.08 -5.91
N ASN A 23 11.51 12.39 -6.65
CA ASN A 23 11.43 13.21 -7.86
C ASN A 23 10.48 12.63 -8.94
N ILE A 24 10.33 11.32 -9.03
CA ILE A 24 9.38 10.67 -9.93
C ILE A 24 7.97 10.79 -9.37
N VAL A 25 7.79 10.60 -8.07
CA VAL A 25 6.50 10.76 -7.39
C VAL A 25 5.99 12.19 -7.54
N ASP A 26 6.86 13.18 -7.32
CA ASP A 26 6.53 14.60 -7.46
C ASP A 26 6.09 14.95 -8.90
N ALA A 27 6.78 14.38 -9.91
CA ALA A 27 6.42 14.58 -11.31
C ALA A 27 5.01 14.02 -11.64
N TYR A 28 4.64 12.88 -11.10
CA TYR A 28 3.30 12.32 -11.26
C TYR A 28 2.24 13.15 -10.50
N SER A 29 2.55 13.61 -9.30
CA SER A 29 1.64 14.40 -8.47
C SER A 29 1.36 15.79 -9.06
N ALA A 30 2.26 16.33 -9.86
CA ALA A 30 2.09 17.61 -10.54
C ALA A 30 1.08 17.56 -11.71
N SER A 31 0.67 16.37 -12.15
CA SER A 31 -0.29 16.21 -13.24
C SER A 31 -1.72 16.52 -12.76
N PRO A 32 -2.46 17.42 -13.42
CA PRO A 32 -3.83 17.73 -13.05
C PRO A 32 -4.71 16.47 -13.16
N SER A 33 -5.41 16.14 -12.09
CA SER A 33 -6.38 15.05 -12.09
C SER A 33 -7.66 15.51 -11.42
N ARG A 34 -8.81 15.27 -12.06
CA ARG A 34 -10.15 15.48 -11.47
C ARG A 34 -10.68 14.25 -10.74
N THR A 35 -9.88 13.20 -10.66
CA THR A 35 -10.27 11.92 -10.08
C THR A 35 -10.69 12.06 -8.62
N LEU A 36 -10.07 12.97 -7.88
CA LEU A 36 -10.43 13.20 -6.49
C LEU A 36 -11.85 13.75 -6.34
N GLU A 37 -12.20 14.79 -7.10
CA GLU A 37 -13.50 15.42 -7.02
C GLU A 37 -14.63 14.52 -7.54
N GLU A 38 -14.31 13.65 -8.48
CA GLU A 38 -15.30 12.76 -9.11
C GLU A 38 -15.56 11.49 -8.28
N PHE A 39 -14.53 10.97 -7.61
CA PHE A 39 -14.58 9.65 -6.96
C PHE A 39 -14.39 9.67 -5.44
N ALA A 40 -14.23 10.83 -4.81
CA ALA A 40 -14.28 10.91 -3.36
C ALA A 40 -15.69 10.62 -2.85
N TYR A 41 -15.79 9.88 -1.78
CA TYR A 41 -17.08 9.48 -1.20
C TYR A 41 -17.76 10.65 -0.48
N THR A 42 -16.99 11.54 0.16
CA THR A 42 -17.53 12.73 0.86
C THR A 42 -16.69 13.98 0.60
N PRO A 43 -17.26 15.20 0.79
CA PRO A 43 -16.49 16.44 0.71
C PRO A 43 -15.33 16.50 1.71
N GLU A 44 -15.50 15.93 2.90
CA GLU A 44 -14.45 15.86 3.94
C GLU A 44 -13.27 15.02 3.49
N GLU A 45 -13.50 13.98 2.72
CA GLU A 45 -12.44 13.18 2.10
C GLU A 45 -11.61 14.02 1.12
N ILE A 46 -12.25 14.89 0.33
CA ILE A 46 -11.53 15.80 -0.58
C ILE A 46 -10.61 16.73 0.20
N VAL A 47 -11.12 17.35 1.27
CA VAL A 47 -10.35 18.27 2.12
C VAL A 47 -9.16 17.53 2.74
N ARG A 48 -9.41 16.39 3.36
CA ARG A 48 -8.38 15.55 3.99
C ARG A 48 -7.32 15.08 2.98
N THR A 49 -7.73 14.60 1.83
CA THR A 49 -6.82 14.15 0.78
C THR A 49 -5.91 15.28 0.30
N ARG A 50 -6.48 16.47 0.04
CA ARG A 50 -5.68 17.64 -0.36
C ARG A 50 -4.65 18.06 0.66
N ALA A 51 -4.99 17.91 1.95
CA ALA A 51 -4.08 18.28 3.04
C ALA A 51 -2.98 17.24 3.31
N HIS A 52 -3.28 15.96 3.16
CA HIS A 52 -2.44 14.91 3.72
C HIS A 52 -2.00 13.81 2.74
N ALA A 53 -2.52 13.76 1.49
CA ALA A 53 -2.26 12.63 0.58
C ALA A 53 -0.79 12.44 0.23
N GLU A 54 -0.03 13.52 0.06
CA GLU A 54 1.40 13.45 -0.25
C GLU A 54 2.17 12.79 0.90
N GLN A 55 2.01 13.30 2.12
CA GLN A 55 2.66 12.73 3.30
C GLN A 55 2.21 11.29 3.57
N ALA A 56 0.91 11.02 3.47
CA ALA A 56 0.35 9.70 3.65
C ALA A 56 0.88 8.69 2.62
N GLY A 57 0.95 9.09 1.36
CA GLY A 57 1.47 8.25 0.27
C GLY A 57 2.96 7.95 0.41
N ASN A 58 3.77 8.95 0.78
CA ASN A 58 5.20 8.79 1.01
C ASN A 58 5.45 7.84 2.19
N LEU A 59 4.80 8.06 3.32
CA LEU A 59 4.91 7.20 4.50
C LEU A 59 4.40 5.77 4.23
N HIS A 60 3.30 5.62 3.46
CA HIS A 60 2.83 4.28 3.09
C HIS A 60 3.86 3.53 2.25
N THR A 61 4.46 4.20 1.27
CA THR A 61 5.52 3.62 0.45
C THR A 61 6.73 3.23 1.30
N ASP A 62 7.18 4.11 2.17
CA ASP A 62 8.32 3.84 3.04
C ASP A 62 8.05 2.67 3.99
N MET A 63 6.86 2.60 4.59
CA MET A 63 6.49 1.50 5.47
C MET A 63 6.27 0.19 4.73
N HIS A 64 5.69 0.23 3.52
CA HIS A 64 5.57 -0.93 2.64
C HIS A 64 6.95 -1.54 2.37
N GLU A 65 7.92 -0.72 1.96
CA GLU A 65 9.27 -1.17 1.61
C GLU A 65 10.09 -1.60 2.84
N VAL A 66 10.12 -0.78 3.91
CA VAL A 66 11.03 -0.97 5.05
C VAL A 66 10.47 -1.97 6.06
N ILE A 67 9.19 -1.87 6.42
CA ILE A 67 8.56 -2.73 7.43
C ILE A 67 7.76 -3.84 6.76
N GLY A 68 7.00 -3.50 5.72
CA GLY A 68 6.13 -4.42 5.01
C GLY A 68 6.90 -5.63 4.48
N HIS A 69 7.82 -5.43 3.56
CA HIS A 69 8.63 -6.51 3.00
C HIS A 69 9.56 -7.19 4.01
N ALA A 70 10.00 -6.48 5.06
CA ALA A 70 10.80 -7.08 6.12
C ALA A 70 9.98 -7.87 7.15
N SER A 71 8.65 -7.71 7.17
CA SER A 71 7.76 -8.42 8.09
C SER A 71 7.52 -9.86 7.65
N GLY A 72 6.97 -10.64 8.57
CA GLY A 72 6.59 -12.02 8.29
C GLY A 72 7.76 -13.00 8.46
N LYS A 73 7.39 -14.20 8.87
CA LYS A 73 8.33 -15.32 9.04
C LYS A 73 7.63 -16.59 8.59
N LEU A 74 8.31 -17.36 7.76
CA LEU A 74 7.83 -18.69 7.38
C LEU A 74 7.89 -19.65 8.56
N ASN A 75 6.85 -20.43 8.75
CA ASN A 75 6.86 -21.50 9.74
C ASN A 75 7.85 -22.59 9.32
N PRO A 76 8.49 -23.29 10.28
CA PRO A 76 9.37 -24.39 9.97
C PRO A 76 8.68 -25.45 9.11
N GLY A 77 9.33 -25.90 8.05
CA GLY A 77 8.85 -26.95 7.16
C GLY A 77 7.86 -26.52 6.09
N VAL A 78 7.47 -25.24 6.00
CA VAL A 78 6.53 -24.77 4.97
C VAL A 78 7.19 -24.67 3.57
N GLY A 79 8.48 -24.45 3.49
CA GLY A 79 9.16 -24.19 2.22
C GLY A 79 8.99 -22.75 1.72
N GLU A 80 9.55 -22.46 0.57
CA GLU A 80 9.50 -21.11 -0.01
C GLU A 80 8.11 -20.78 -0.55
N THR A 81 7.69 -19.50 -0.41
CA THR A 81 6.37 -19.04 -0.87
C THR A 81 6.14 -19.27 -2.36
N LYS A 82 7.18 -19.16 -3.19
CA LYS A 82 7.11 -19.43 -4.63
C LYS A 82 6.79 -20.90 -4.94
N GLU A 83 7.20 -21.82 -4.09
CA GLU A 83 6.92 -23.23 -4.25
C GLU A 83 5.50 -23.58 -3.79
N THR A 84 5.06 -23.00 -2.69
CA THR A 84 3.76 -23.30 -2.07
C THR A 84 2.61 -22.53 -2.71
N LEU A 85 2.79 -21.26 -3.03
CA LEU A 85 1.75 -20.35 -3.56
C LEU A 85 1.88 -20.10 -5.06
N LYS A 86 2.98 -20.47 -5.68
CA LYS A 86 3.21 -20.34 -7.13
C LYS A 86 2.92 -18.91 -7.61
N ASN A 87 1.97 -18.74 -8.53
CA ASN A 87 1.59 -17.45 -9.12
C ASN A 87 0.97 -16.45 -8.12
N TYR A 88 0.58 -16.92 -6.92
CA TYR A 88 0.02 -16.05 -5.87
C TYR A 88 1.06 -15.58 -4.84
N ALA A 89 2.30 -16.06 -4.92
CA ALA A 89 3.35 -15.69 -3.98
C ALA A 89 3.59 -14.18 -3.94
N SER A 90 3.72 -13.54 -5.11
CA SER A 90 3.87 -12.08 -5.21
C SER A 90 2.63 -11.33 -4.74
N THR A 91 1.43 -11.84 -5.03
CA THR A 91 0.17 -11.22 -4.55
C THR A 91 0.12 -11.19 -3.03
N LEU A 92 0.48 -12.28 -2.36
CA LEU A 92 0.51 -12.34 -0.91
C LEU A 92 1.60 -11.42 -0.33
N GLU A 93 2.78 -11.39 -0.94
CA GLU A 93 3.88 -10.54 -0.50
C GLU A 93 3.52 -9.05 -0.56
N GLU A 94 3.00 -8.58 -1.70
CA GLU A 94 2.57 -7.20 -1.89
C GLU A 94 1.38 -6.84 -0.99
N GLY A 95 0.40 -7.73 -0.88
CA GLY A 95 -0.75 -7.51 0.00
C GLY A 95 -0.36 -7.44 1.48
N ARG A 96 0.61 -8.26 1.90
CA ARG A 96 1.15 -8.21 3.27
C ARG A 96 1.91 -6.91 3.51
N ALA A 97 2.77 -6.50 2.58
CA ALA A 97 3.53 -5.26 2.71
C ALA A 97 2.61 -4.02 2.76
N ASP A 98 1.61 -3.96 1.88
CA ASP A 98 0.60 -2.90 1.89
C ASP A 98 -0.19 -2.85 3.21
N LEU A 99 -0.68 -3.99 3.69
CA LEU A 99 -1.48 -4.05 4.92
C LEU A 99 -0.67 -3.71 6.18
N VAL A 100 0.59 -4.11 6.23
CA VAL A 100 1.50 -3.72 7.33
C VAL A 100 1.74 -2.22 7.30
N GLY A 101 1.99 -1.63 6.13
CA GLY A 101 2.12 -0.19 5.97
C GLY A 101 0.88 0.56 6.45
N LEU A 102 -0.31 0.17 5.96
CA LEU A 102 -1.59 0.77 6.36
C LEU A 102 -1.88 0.63 7.86
N TYR A 103 -1.57 -0.52 8.45
CA TYR A 103 -1.77 -0.75 9.89
C TYR A 103 -1.00 0.25 10.74
N TYR A 104 0.29 0.46 10.44
CA TYR A 104 1.12 1.37 11.20
C TYR A 104 0.87 2.85 10.86
N LEU A 105 0.33 3.17 9.69
CA LEU A 105 -0.07 4.54 9.37
C LEU A 105 -1.21 5.07 10.23
N TYR A 106 -2.00 4.19 10.82
CA TYR A 106 -3.06 4.57 11.76
C TYR A 106 -2.64 4.33 13.21
N ASP A 107 -1.38 4.67 13.55
CA ASP A 107 -0.82 4.53 14.89
C ASP A 107 -0.31 5.88 15.42
N SER A 108 -0.70 6.24 16.63
CA SER A 108 -0.26 7.47 17.32
C SER A 108 1.25 7.56 17.48
N LYS A 109 1.98 6.46 17.37
CA LYS A 109 3.43 6.40 17.41
C LYS A 109 4.09 7.29 16.37
N LEU A 110 3.47 7.47 15.21
CA LEU A 110 3.98 8.35 14.15
C LEU A 110 4.06 9.81 14.60
N GLN A 111 3.05 10.25 15.37
CA GLN A 111 3.05 11.59 15.95
C GLN A 111 4.07 11.72 17.08
N GLU A 112 4.18 10.72 17.95
CA GLU A 112 5.21 10.70 19.00
C GLU A 112 6.62 10.77 18.44
N LEU A 113 6.89 10.15 17.29
CA LEU A 113 8.15 10.20 16.57
C LEU A 113 8.38 11.49 15.78
N GLY A 114 7.40 12.38 15.74
CA GLY A 114 7.47 13.64 14.97
C GLY A 114 7.41 13.45 13.46
N LEU A 115 6.92 12.31 12.99
CA LEU A 115 6.77 12.02 11.55
C LEU A 115 5.51 12.64 10.95
N VAL A 116 4.48 12.85 11.75
CA VAL A 116 3.22 13.48 11.36
C VAL A 116 2.72 14.40 12.48
N GLU A 117 1.96 15.43 12.11
CA GLU A 117 1.28 16.30 13.08
C GLU A 117 -0.06 15.72 13.54
N ASP A 118 -0.82 15.14 12.63
CA ASP A 118 -2.10 14.47 12.89
C ASP A 118 -2.10 13.06 12.30
N TRP A 119 -1.83 12.08 13.16
CA TRP A 119 -1.79 10.66 12.75
C TRP A 119 -3.15 10.13 12.29
N LYS A 120 -4.26 10.68 12.78
CA LYS A 120 -5.60 10.23 12.40
C LYS A 120 -5.96 10.65 10.99
N ASP A 121 -5.74 11.91 10.66
CA ASP A 121 -6.09 12.40 9.33
C ASP A 121 -5.10 11.92 8.26
N VAL A 122 -3.82 11.82 8.59
CA VAL A 122 -2.82 11.17 7.71
C VAL A 122 -3.17 9.70 7.47
N GLY A 123 -3.49 8.95 8.52
CA GLY A 123 -3.89 7.56 8.39
C GLY A 123 -5.17 7.39 7.57
N ARG A 124 -6.21 8.19 7.80
CA ARG A 124 -7.43 8.18 6.98
C ARG A 124 -7.14 8.52 5.52
N ALA A 125 -6.32 9.52 5.26
CA ALA A 125 -5.93 9.88 3.89
C ALA A 125 -5.19 8.73 3.18
N ALA A 126 -4.38 7.95 3.91
CA ALA A 126 -3.73 6.77 3.37
C ALA A 126 -4.75 5.68 2.97
N PHE A 127 -5.74 5.39 3.82
CA PHE A 127 -6.81 4.42 3.49
C PHE A 127 -7.65 4.89 2.30
N ASP A 128 -8.09 6.16 2.29
CA ASP A 128 -8.85 6.74 1.18
C ASP A 128 -8.05 6.64 -0.14
N GLY A 129 -6.76 6.99 -0.10
CA GLY A 129 -5.85 6.90 -1.24
C GLY A 129 -5.62 5.47 -1.70
N TYR A 130 -5.51 4.51 -0.78
CA TYR A 130 -5.34 3.10 -1.09
C TYR A 130 -6.53 2.54 -1.87
N ILE A 131 -7.75 2.81 -1.42
CA ILE A 131 -8.99 2.33 -2.07
C ILE A 131 -9.14 2.96 -3.45
N ARG A 132 -8.98 4.29 -3.57
CA ARG A 132 -9.05 4.96 -4.89
C ARG A 132 -7.98 4.48 -5.86
N ASN A 133 -6.75 4.26 -5.39
CA ASN A 133 -5.68 3.73 -6.22
C ASN A 133 -6.04 2.37 -6.82
N GLY A 134 -6.64 1.49 -6.04
CA GLY A 134 -7.10 0.18 -6.52
C GLY A 134 -8.04 0.31 -7.71
N LEU A 135 -9.04 1.19 -7.63
CA LEU A 135 -9.98 1.42 -8.71
C LEU A 135 -9.38 2.26 -9.85
N MET A 136 -8.88 3.47 -9.53
CA MET A 136 -8.59 4.51 -10.52
C MET A 136 -7.20 4.40 -11.15
N THR A 137 -6.30 3.62 -10.57
CA THR A 137 -4.94 3.46 -11.10
C THR A 137 -4.67 2.04 -11.56
N GLN A 138 -5.17 1.06 -10.86
CA GLN A 138 -4.90 -0.34 -11.15
C GLN A 138 -5.88 -0.91 -12.17
N LEU A 139 -7.19 -0.82 -11.92
CA LEU A 139 -8.20 -1.41 -12.81
C LEU A 139 -8.31 -0.76 -14.19
N ILE A 140 -8.04 0.53 -14.31
CA ILE A 140 -8.07 1.22 -15.62
C ILE A 140 -7.00 0.76 -16.59
N ARG A 141 -6.03 -0.05 -16.15
CA ARG A 141 -5.00 -0.65 -17.01
C ARG A 141 -5.46 -1.91 -17.71
N LEU A 142 -6.64 -2.42 -17.36
CA LEU A 142 -7.21 -3.65 -17.91
C LEU A 142 -8.31 -3.30 -18.92
N ASP A 143 -8.35 -4.05 -20.01
CA ASP A 143 -9.49 -4.04 -20.93
C ASP A 143 -10.65 -4.86 -20.32
N LEU A 144 -11.87 -4.59 -20.77
CA LEU A 144 -13.05 -5.33 -20.32
C LEU A 144 -12.95 -6.81 -20.72
N GLY A 145 -12.93 -7.67 -19.71
CA GLY A 145 -12.82 -9.11 -19.90
C GLY A 145 -11.42 -9.67 -19.60
N ASP A 146 -10.44 -8.81 -19.35
CA ASP A 146 -9.12 -9.26 -18.94
C ASP A 146 -9.11 -9.85 -17.52
N ASP A 147 -8.26 -10.83 -17.30
CA ASP A 147 -8.00 -11.38 -15.98
C ASP A 147 -7.10 -10.45 -15.16
N VAL A 148 -7.40 -10.34 -13.86
CA VAL A 148 -6.55 -9.60 -12.92
C VAL A 148 -5.36 -10.48 -12.55
N GLU A 149 -4.23 -10.32 -13.22
CA GLU A 149 -3.04 -11.16 -13.04
C GLU A 149 -1.89 -10.48 -12.29
N GLU A 150 -1.77 -9.16 -12.37
CA GLU A 150 -0.69 -8.41 -11.74
C GLU A 150 -0.85 -8.40 -10.21
N ALA A 151 0.27 -8.55 -9.48
CA ALA A 151 0.29 -8.76 -8.03
C ALA A 151 -0.38 -7.62 -7.23
N HIS A 152 -0.12 -6.36 -7.60
CA HIS A 152 -0.73 -5.20 -6.93
C HIS A 152 -2.23 -5.08 -7.24
N MET A 153 -2.67 -5.39 -8.45
CA MET A 153 -4.09 -5.41 -8.80
C MET A 153 -4.84 -6.50 -8.02
N ARG A 154 -4.26 -7.70 -7.94
CA ARG A 154 -4.83 -8.81 -7.17
C ARG A 154 -4.91 -8.49 -5.68
N ASN A 155 -3.87 -7.92 -5.10
CA ASN A 155 -3.90 -7.56 -3.69
C ASN A 155 -4.96 -6.50 -3.40
N ARG A 156 -5.10 -5.49 -4.26
CA ARG A 156 -6.13 -4.43 -4.12
C ARG A 156 -7.54 -4.99 -4.22
N GLN A 157 -7.79 -5.88 -5.18
CA GLN A 157 -9.06 -6.58 -5.33
C GLN A 157 -9.38 -7.40 -4.08
N TRP A 158 -8.45 -8.19 -3.61
CA TRP A 158 -8.59 -9.03 -2.42
C TRP A 158 -8.86 -8.22 -1.16
N VAL A 159 -8.06 -7.21 -0.86
CA VAL A 159 -8.21 -6.37 0.33
C VAL A 159 -9.53 -5.59 0.29
N SER A 160 -9.89 -5.03 -0.87
CA SER A 160 -11.15 -4.29 -1.03
C SER A 160 -12.37 -5.20 -0.89
N ALA A 161 -12.34 -6.41 -1.44
CA ALA A 161 -13.41 -7.39 -1.29
C ALA A 161 -13.59 -7.82 0.17
N TRP A 162 -12.50 -8.05 0.89
CA TRP A 162 -12.52 -8.38 2.31
C TRP A 162 -13.10 -7.22 3.15
N ALA A 163 -12.65 -5.99 2.91
CA ALA A 163 -13.14 -4.81 3.62
C ALA A 163 -14.65 -4.60 3.38
N PHE A 164 -15.10 -4.75 2.14
CA PHE A 164 -16.52 -4.64 1.78
C PHE A 164 -17.36 -5.71 2.48
N GLU A 165 -16.90 -6.97 2.49
CA GLU A 165 -17.59 -8.06 3.19
C GLU A 165 -17.73 -7.79 4.70
N LYS A 166 -16.70 -7.21 5.33
CA LYS A 166 -16.73 -6.89 6.76
C LYS A 166 -17.64 -5.71 7.06
N GLY A 167 -17.60 -4.64 6.27
CA GLY A 167 -18.44 -3.48 6.44
C GLY A 167 -19.93 -3.73 6.20
N GLN A 168 -20.31 -4.84 5.60
CA GLN A 168 -21.72 -5.25 5.43
C GLN A 168 -22.34 -5.83 6.73
N LYS A 169 -21.53 -6.10 7.73
CA LYS A 169 -21.97 -6.76 8.98
C LYS A 169 -22.17 -5.79 10.16
N ASP A 170 -21.85 -4.54 9.96
CA ASP A 170 -22.05 -3.44 10.91
C ASP A 170 -23.21 -2.53 10.44
#